data_db10ab12a271c198e8189408f7e76f53
#
_entry.id   db10ab12a271c198e8189408f7e76f53
#
_cell.length_a   1.000
_cell.length_b   1.000
_cell.length_c   1.000
_cell.angle_alpha   90.00
_cell.angle_beta   90.00
_cell.angle_gamma   90.00
#
_symmetry.space_group_name_H-M   'P 1'
#
loop_
_entity.id
_entity.type
_entity.pdbx_description
1 polymer ?
#
loop_
_entity_poly.entity_id
_entity_poly.type
_entity_poly.pdbx_seq_one_letter_code
_entity_poly.pdbx_strand_id
1 'polypeptide(L)'
;MAIIISQKGAPSASVVEKSNFEKEHNLQEYIHEHPEAIPVYDINHDKRLLVVAREFATQSGPIDALAVDKDGDIYLVETKLYTNPDKRRVVAQVLDYGASLWKHLTDFETFLSMLDQHVRRKWGIDFRSKAREFFHLDDECADSMLSAMRQNLKRGNLKFVVLMDSMDDGLKDLITYVNQKSQFDIYGVELEFYKHVDYEILIPKIFGVEVRKDNPPSRIVLTKEHLIESIRFKNENAPEIVKLAEEIMGKLDSLGLTTREFPSCINYGVEANGDFLSILSLTPTNIWFCLPKRAVDSLGPARFEACKQKINSVGKFYKPEELDDPTKSGALGPRYKILDGKIESFVEAVRFMADHVRSAVDVASSQGV
;
A
#
# COMPACT_ATOMS: atom_id res chain seq x y z
N MET A 1 29.33 7.56 -10.55
CA MET A 1 29.92 7.83 -9.20
C MET A 1 30.55 6.53 -8.72
N ALA A 2 31.71 6.57 -8.03
CA ALA A 2 32.29 5.35 -7.42
C ALA A 2 31.77 5.22 -5.98
N ILE A 3 31.65 4.00 -5.50
CA ILE A 3 31.35 3.69 -4.08
C ILE A 3 32.57 3.07 -3.41
N ILE A 4 32.67 3.22 -2.10
CA ILE A 4 33.74 2.65 -1.30
C ILE A 4 33.16 1.54 -0.44
N ILE A 5 33.71 0.34 -0.55
CA ILE A 5 33.33 -0.80 0.27
C ILE A 5 34.49 -1.12 1.22
N SER A 6 34.22 -1.13 2.53
CA SER A 6 35.16 -1.51 3.55
C SER A 6 34.56 -2.55 4.49
N GLN A 7 35.33 -3.54 4.87
CA GLN A 7 34.92 -4.45 5.94
C GLN A 7 35.31 -3.83 7.30
N LYS A 8 34.39 -3.87 8.27
CA LYS A 8 34.62 -3.33 9.62
C LYS A 8 35.88 -3.97 10.23
N GLY A 9 36.89 -3.14 10.56
CA GLY A 9 38.16 -3.59 11.12
C GLY A 9 39.24 -4.02 10.10
N ALA A 10 38.93 -4.00 8.80
CA ALA A 10 39.93 -4.24 7.78
C ALA A 10 40.82 -2.99 7.52
N PRO A 11 42.13 -3.17 7.21
CA PRO A 11 43.03 -2.03 6.98
C PRO A 11 42.87 -1.38 5.62
N SER A 12 42.05 -1.94 4.72
CA SER A 12 41.88 -1.45 3.34
C SER A 12 40.38 -1.35 2.95
N ALA A 13 40.11 -0.47 2.03
CA ALA A 13 38.82 -0.34 1.37
C ALA A 13 38.97 -0.50 -0.15
N SER A 14 37.94 -1.02 -0.80
CA SER A 14 37.89 -1.17 -2.26
C SER A 14 37.04 -0.05 -2.86
N VAL A 15 37.54 0.58 -3.92
CA VAL A 15 36.77 1.50 -4.75
C VAL A 15 36.09 0.68 -5.86
N VAL A 16 34.76 0.78 -5.95
CA VAL A 16 33.97 0.06 -6.93
C VAL A 16 33.34 1.08 -7.87
N GLU A 17 33.61 0.92 -9.16
CA GLU A 17 33.06 1.79 -10.19
C GLU A 17 31.65 1.31 -10.60
N LYS A 18 30.84 2.26 -11.12
CA LYS A 18 29.50 1.95 -11.66
C LYS A 18 29.63 0.97 -12.81
N SER A 19 28.83 -0.09 -12.74
CA SER A 19 28.62 -1.07 -13.81
C SER A 19 27.35 -0.72 -14.59
N ASN A 20 27.17 -1.32 -15.77
CA ASN A 20 25.96 -1.13 -16.58
C ASN A 20 25.22 -2.47 -16.72
N PHE A 21 23.90 -2.39 -16.87
CA PHE A 21 23.14 -3.53 -17.37
C PHE A 21 23.44 -3.73 -18.86
N GLU A 22 23.68 -4.97 -19.26
CA GLU A 22 24.02 -5.28 -20.64
C GLU A 22 22.79 -5.18 -21.57
N LYS A 23 21.61 -5.56 -21.05
CA LYS A 23 20.35 -5.62 -21.79
C LYS A 23 19.18 -5.15 -20.93
N GLU A 24 18.15 -4.57 -21.56
CA GLU A 24 16.89 -4.21 -20.88
C GLU A 24 16.26 -5.44 -20.20
N HIS A 25 16.33 -6.61 -20.83
CA HIS A 25 15.85 -7.86 -20.27
C HIS A 25 16.45 -8.19 -18.89
N ASN A 26 17.75 -7.93 -18.69
CA ASN A 26 18.40 -8.15 -17.38
C ASN A 26 17.84 -7.21 -16.31
N LEU A 27 17.56 -5.96 -16.69
CA LEU A 27 16.94 -4.99 -15.80
C LEU A 27 15.50 -5.40 -15.44
N GLN A 28 14.69 -5.84 -16.42
CA GLN A 28 13.34 -6.36 -16.21
C GLN A 28 13.33 -7.60 -15.30
N GLU A 29 14.26 -8.54 -15.53
CA GLU A 29 14.38 -9.74 -14.71
C GLU A 29 14.73 -9.38 -13.27
N TYR A 30 15.68 -8.45 -13.10
CA TYR A 30 16.11 -8.01 -11.80
C TYR A 30 14.96 -7.43 -10.95
N ILE A 31 14.17 -6.50 -11.50
CA ILE A 31 13.03 -5.90 -10.76
C ILE A 31 11.90 -6.90 -10.47
N HIS A 32 11.79 -7.95 -11.30
CA HIS A 32 10.80 -9.00 -11.07
C HIS A 32 11.19 -9.92 -9.92
N GLU A 33 12.48 -10.14 -9.73
CA GLU A 33 13.03 -10.94 -8.62
C GLU A 33 13.21 -10.10 -7.34
N HIS A 34 13.54 -8.81 -7.50
CA HIS A 34 13.83 -7.84 -6.45
C HIS A 34 12.94 -6.60 -6.54
N PRO A 35 11.64 -6.71 -6.21
CA PRO A 35 10.69 -5.59 -6.30
C PRO A 35 11.08 -4.37 -5.45
N GLU A 36 11.86 -4.57 -4.40
CA GLU A 36 12.41 -3.53 -3.53
C GLU A 36 13.38 -2.59 -4.26
N ALA A 37 13.85 -2.95 -5.46
CA ALA A 37 14.60 -2.05 -6.34
C ALA A 37 13.75 -0.87 -6.86
N ILE A 38 12.41 -0.95 -6.73
CA ILE A 38 11.51 0.18 -6.95
C ILE A 38 11.21 0.80 -5.58
N PRO A 39 11.83 1.93 -5.21
CA PRO A 39 11.88 2.41 -3.83
C PRO A 39 10.60 3.18 -3.44
N VAL A 40 9.44 2.53 -3.54
CA VAL A 40 8.16 3.13 -3.10
C VAL A 40 8.11 3.37 -1.58
N TYR A 41 8.98 2.71 -0.81
CA TYR A 41 9.16 2.96 0.62
C TYR A 41 9.71 4.37 0.91
N ASP A 42 10.36 5.05 -0.05
CA ASP A 42 10.77 6.44 0.07
C ASP A 42 9.57 7.40 -0.07
N ILE A 43 8.48 6.95 -0.71
CA ILE A 43 7.22 7.69 -0.78
C ILE A 43 6.44 7.54 0.53
N ASN A 44 6.38 6.31 1.03
CA ASN A 44 5.75 5.94 2.29
C ASN A 44 6.40 4.66 2.81
N HIS A 45 6.97 4.71 4.00
CA HIS A 45 7.70 3.60 4.62
C HIS A 45 6.92 2.28 4.70
N ASP A 46 5.59 2.35 4.72
CA ASP A 46 4.71 1.18 4.77
C ASP A 46 4.37 0.61 3.37
N LYS A 47 4.77 1.29 2.30
CA LYS A 47 4.50 0.82 0.94
C LYS A 47 5.53 -0.22 0.50
N ARG A 48 5.01 -1.31 -0.05
CA ARG A 48 5.78 -2.38 -0.69
C ARG A 48 5.07 -2.74 -1.99
N LEU A 49 5.84 -3.16 -3.00
CA LEU A 49 5.28 -3.63 -4.26
C LEU A 49 5.36 -5.16 -4.36
N LEU A 50 4.26 -5.76 -4.75
CA LEU A 50 4.22 -7.12 -5.26
C LEU A 50 4.22 -7.03 -6.79
N VAL A 51 5.34 -7.40 -7.44
CA VAL A 51 5.42 -7.51 -8.90
C VAL A 51 4.73 -8.81 -9.32
N VAL A 52 3.53 -8.69 -9.86
CA VAL A 52 2.62 -9.81 -10.13
C VAL A 52 2.77 -10.38 -11.53
N ALA A 53 3.22 -9.59 -12.50
CA ALA A 53 3.41 -10.03 -13.85
C ALA A 53 4.62 -9.36 -14.49
N ARG A 54 5.26 -10.08 -15.40
CA ARG A 54 6.26 -9.61 -16.35
C ARG A 54 5.69 -9.80 -17.74
N GLU A 55 5.95 -8.84 -18.63
CA GLU A 55 5.41 -8.85 -20.00
C GLU A 55 3.88 -9.05 -20.02
N PHE A 56 3.18 -8.26 -19.18
CA PHE A 56 1.73 -8.31 -19.10
C PHE A 56 1.10 -7.80 -20.38
N ALA A 57 0.37 -8.67 -21.08
CA ALA A 57 -0.15 -8.39 -22.43
C ALA A 57 -1.23 -7.30 -22.42
N THR A 58 -1.09 -6.29 -23.28
CA THR A 58 -2.12 -5.28 -23.59
C THR A 58 -2.25 -5.12 -25.11
N GLN A 59 -3.26 -4.38 -25.55
CA GLN A 59 -3.40 -4.07 -26.98
C GLN A 59 -2.29 -3.12 -27.51
N SER A 60 -1.67 -2.34 -26.63
CA SER A 60 -0.55 -1.46 -26.96
C SER A 60 0.82 -2.16 -26.88
N GLY A 61 0.85 -3.42 -26.53
CA GLY A 61 2.06 -4.20 -26.31
C GLY A 61 2.16 -4.72 -24.88
N PRO A 62 3.21 -5.49 -24.56
CA PRO A 62 3.43 -6.01 -23.23
C PRO A 62 4.00 -4.93 -22.30
N ILE A 63 3.46 -4.85 -21.07
CA ILE A 63 4.01 -4.03 -19.99
C ILE A 63 5.17 -4.80 -19.37
N ASP A 64 6.34 -4.18 -19.21
CA ASP A 64 7.55 -4.83 -18.72
C ASP A 64 7.34 -5.46 -17.33
N ALA A 65 6.71 -4.71 -16.40
CA ALA A 65 6.25 -5.27 -15.14
C ALA A 65 4.96 -4.60 -14.67
N LEU A 66 4.05 -5.40 -14.13
CA LEU A 66 2.85 -4.93 -13.46
C LEU A 66 2.96 -5.28 -11.97
N ALA A 67 2.81 -4.27 -11.12
CA ALA A 67 2.89 -4.42 -9.68
C ALA A 67 1.68 -3.82 -8.98
N VAL A 68 1.47 -4.23 -7.73
CA VAL A 68 0.40 -3.72 -6.88
C VAL A 68 0.93 -3.45 -5.48
N ASP A 69 0.28 -2.55 -4.74
CA ASP A 69 0.53 -2.36 -3.31
C ASP A 69 -0.68 -2.82 -2.46
N LYS A 70 -0.51 -2.78 -1.14
CA LYS A 70 -1.56 -3.18 -0.18
C LYS A 70 -2.82 -2.32 -0.24
N ASP A 71 -2.72 -1.09 -0.76
CA ASP A 71 -3.82 -0.14 -0.87
C ASP A 71 -4.64 -0.36 -2.16
N GLY A 72 -4.21 -1.30 -3.01
CA GLY A 72 -4.84 -1.61 -4.30
C GLY A 72 -4.46 -0.64 -5.41
N ASP A 73 -3.38 0.13 -5.24
CA ASP A 73 -2.79 0.90 -6.33
C ASP A 73 -2.11 -0.04 -7.34
N ILE A 74 -2.32 0.21 -8.62
CA ILE A 74 -1.77 -0.59 -9.73
C ILE A 74 -0.63 0.20 -10.37
N TYR A 75 0.56 -0.41 -10.43
CA TYR A 75 1.77 0.19 -10.96
C TYR A 75 2.14 -0.45 -12.30
N LEU A 76 2.29 0.38 -13.33
CA LEU A 76 2.79 -0.01 -14.64
C LEU A 76 4.24 0.42 -14.74
N VAL A 77 5.13 -0.53 -14.89
CA VAL A 77 6.57 -0.29 -14.94
C VAL A 77 7.07 -0.52 -16.35
N GLU A 78 7.72 0.48 -16.90
CA GLU A 78 8.47 0.40 -18.16
C GLU A 78 9.95 0.60 -17.88
N THR A 79 10.77 -0.25 -18.45
CA THR A 79 12.22 -0.23 -18.26
C THR A 79 12.92 0.22 -19.54
N LYS A 80 13.97 1.01 -19.39
CA LYS A 80 14.80 1.44 -20.52
C LYS A 80 16.26 1.58 -20.11
N LEU A 81 17.17 1.15 -20.97
CA LEU A 81 18.56 1.52 -20.78
C LEU A 81 18.82 2.93 -21.29
N TYR A 82 19.69 3.66 -20.61
CA TYR A 82 20.10 5.02 -21.00
C TYR A 82 20.69 5.06 -22.43
N THR A 83 21.35 3.99 -22.84
CA THR A 83 21.92 3.83 -24.20
C THR A 83 20.88 3.62 -25.28
N ASN A 84 19.61 3.34 -24.93
CA ASN A 84 18.54 3.17 -25.92
C ASN A 84 18.24 4.52 -26.59
N PRO A 85 18.26 4.60 -27.94
CA PRO A 85 17.98 5.84 -28.66
C PRO A 85 16.55 6.36 -28.45
N ASP A 86 15.59 5.47 -28.18
CA ASP A 86 14.19 5.80 -27.96
C ASP A 86 13.82 6.11 -26.51
N LYS A 87 14.81 6.29 -25.61
CA LYS A 87 14.60 6.51 -24.17
C LYS A 87 13.59 7.63 -23.84
N ARG A 88 13.48 8.67 -24.66
CA ARG A 88 12.51 9.76 -24.47
C ARG A 88 11.06 9.35 -24.72
N ARG A 89 10.83 8.25 -25.42
CA ARG A 89 9.50 7.72 -25.68
C ARG A 89 8.93 6.91 -24.51
N VAL A 90 9.75 6.58 -23.53
CA VAL A 90 9.36 5.73 -22.40
C VAL A 90 8.14 6.25 -21.63
N VAL A 91 8.04 7.57 -21.42
CA VAL A 91 6.89 8.19 -20.76
C VAL A 91 5.62 8.03 -21.60
N ALA A 92 5.71 8.26 -22.91
CA ALA A 92 4.56 8.06 -23.80
C ALA A 92 4.15 6.58 -23.84
N GLN A 93 5.11 5.66 -23.83
CA GLN A 93 4.87 4.22 -23.87
C GLN A 93 4.16 3.72 -22.63
N VAL A 94 4.60 4.12 -21.42
CA VAL A 94 3.94 3.70 -20.19
C VAL A 94 2.54 4.29 -20.06
N LEU A 95 2.30 5.52 -20.55
CA LEU A 95 0.96 6.12 -20.60
C LEU A 95 0.05 5.42 -21.59
N ASP A 96 0.56 4.96 -22.74
CA ASP A 96 -0.19 4.21 -23.74
C ASP A 96 -0.66 2.85 -23.18
N TYR A 97 0.17 2.18 -22.40
CA TYR A 97 -0.24 0.99 -21.65
C TYR A 97 -1.38 1.27 -20.67
N GLY A 98 -1.29 2.38 -19.93
CA GLY A 98 -2.35 2.81 -19.02
C GLY A 98 -3.67 3.08 -19.75
N ALA A 99 -3.61 3.78 -20.89
CA ALA A 99 -4.77 4.02 -21.72
C ALA A 99 -5.37 2.72 -22.27
N SER A 100 -4.51 1.76 -22.65
CA SER A 100 -4.92 0.45 -23.13
C SER A 100 -5.64 -0.35 -22.04
N LEU A 101 -5.08 -0.40 -20.82
CA LEU A 101 -5.72 -1.08 -19.69
C LEU A 101 -7.07 -0.44 -19.36
N TRP A 102 -7.11 0.87 -19.22
CA TRP A 102 -8.33 1.60 -18.89
C TRP A 102 -9.44 1.40 -19.92
N LYS A 103 -9.09 1.40 -21.21
CA LYS A 103 -10.07 1.32 -22.29
C LYS A 103 -10.53 -0.11 -22.57
N HIS A 104 -9.65 -1.09 -22.47
CA HIS A 104 -9.88 -2.44 -23.00
C HIS A 104 -10.01 -3.53 -21.93
N LEU A 105 -9.55 -3.28 -20.71
CA LEU A 105 -9.71 -4.20 -19.58
C LEU A 105 -10.70 -3.63 -18.54
N THR A 106 -11.90 -3.26 -19.01
CA THR A 106 -12.97 -2.71 -18.16
C THR A 106 -13.60 -3.77 -17.25
N ASP A 107 -13.52 -5.05 -17.65
CA ASP A 107 -13.97 -6.17 -16.80
C ASP A 107 -12.86 -6.61 -15.84
N PHE A 108 -13.08 -6.32 -14.57
CA PHE A 108 -12.13 -6.63 -13.51
C PHE A 108 -11.88 -8.14 -13.35
N GLU A 109 -12.88 -8.98 -13.59
CA GLU A 109 -12.71 -10.44 -13.47
C GLU A 109 -11.77 -10.98 -14.56
N THR A 110 -11.86 -10.43 -15.77
CA THR A 110 -10.89 -10.72 -16.84
C THR A 110 -9.49 -10.27 -16.45
N PHE A 111 -9.33 -9.04 -15.91
CA PHE A 111 -8.05 -8.54 -15.43
C PHE A 111 -7.47 -9.44 -14.32
N LEU A 112 -8.30 -9.79 -13.32
CA LEU A 112 -7.91 -10.66 -12.23
C LEU A 112 -7.50 -12.06 -12.72
N SER A 113 -8.24 -12.62 -13.68
CA SER A 113 -7.89 -13.92 -14.30
C SER A 113 -6.53 -13.87 -15.00
N MET A 114 -6.21 -12.77 -15.68
CA MET A 114 -4.88 -12.58 -16.28
C MET A 114 -3.78 -12.51 -15.20
N LEU A 115 -4.00 -11.76 -14.12
CA LEU A 115 -3.06 -11.73 -12.98
C LEU A 115 -2.87 -13.13 -12.37
N ASP A 116 -3.96 -13.86 -12.17
CA ASP A 116 -3.93 -15.23 -11.64
C ASP A 116 -3.05 -16.16 -12.49
N GLN A 117 -3.09 -16.04 -13.82
CA GLN A 117 -2.25 -16.85 -14.70
C GLN A 117 -0.75 -16.60 -14.45
N HIS A 118 -0.34 -15.32 -14.31
CA HIS A 118 1.04 -14.97 -14.01
C HIS A 118 1.47 -15.45 -12.61
N VAL A 119 0.63 -15.20 -11.61
CA VAL A 119 0.90 -15.55 -10.21
C VAL A 119 0.95 -17.07 -10.02
N ARG A 120 0.03 -17.83 -10.60
CA ARG A 120 0.04 -19.30 -10.55
C ARG A 120 1.27 -19.88 -11.23
N ARG A 121 1.73 -19.30 -12.34
CA ARG A 121 2.94 -19.75 -13.04
C ARG A 121 4.19 -19.59 -12.17
N LYS A 122 4.27 -18.49 -11.38
CA LYS A 122 5.45 -18.16 -10.57
C LYS A 122 5.40 -18.82 -9.18
N TRP A 123 4.23 -18.82 -8.52
CA TRP A 123 4.12 -19.23 -7.10
C TRP A 123 3.16 -20.41 -6.84
N GLY A 124 2.45 -20.92 -7.85
CA GLY A 124 1.56 -22.05 -7.71
C GLY A 124 0.22 -21.75 -7.02
N ILE A 125 -0.03 -20.50 -6.61
CA ILE A 125 -1.24 -20.05 -5.91
C ILE A 125 -1.91 -18.91 -6.69
N ASP A 126 -3.16 -18.58 -6.35
CA ASP A 126 -3.87 -17.46 -6.96
C ASP A 126 -3.36 -16.09 -6.44
N PHE A 127 -3.72 -15.02 -7.17
CA PHE A 127 -3.29 -13.66 -6.85
C PHE A 127 -3.77 -13.22 -5.45
N ARG A 128 -5.04 -13.49 -5.09
CA ARG A 128 -5.59 -13.12 -3.79
C ARG A 128 -4.80 -13.77 -2.64
N SER A 129 -4.52 -15.07 -2.77
CA SER A 129 -3.72 -15.82 -1.79
C SER A 129 -2.28 -15.27 -1.70
N LYS A 130 -1.66 -14.94 -2.84
CA LYS A 130 -0.31 -14.35 -2.86
C LYS A 130 -0.26 -12.96 -2.26
N ALA A 131 -1.24 -12.11 -2.53
CA ALA A 131 -1.34 -10.78 -1.95
C ALA A 131 -1.51 -10.86 -0.42
N ARG A 132 -2.36 -11.76 0.06
CA ARG A 132 -2.53 -12.01 1.51
C ARG A 132 -1.21 -12.40 2.18
N GLU A 133 -0.51 -13.35 1.61
CA GLU A 133 0.78 -13.82 2.12
C GLU A 133 1.81 -12.68 2.15
N PHE A 134 1.97 -11.98 1.03
CA PHE A 134 3.02 -10.97 0.84
C PHE A 134 2.81 -9.72 1.70
N PHE A 135 1.57 -9.23 1.78
CA PHE A 135 1.21 -8.04 2.54
C PHE A 135 0.74 -8.34 3.97
N HIS A 136 0.70 -9.62 4.36
CA HIS A 136 0.18 -10.08 5.65
C HIS A 136 -1.27 -9.63 5.91
N LEU A 137 -2.13 -9.74 4.87
CA LEU A 137 -3.53 -9.36 4.95
C LEU A 137 -4.38 -10.52 5.45
N ASP A 138 -5.44 -10.20 6.20
CA ASP A 138 -6.56 -11.10 6.39
C ASP A 138 -7.45 -11.16 5.13
N ASP A 139 -8.48 -12.00 5.15
CA ASP A 139 -9.37 -12.20 4.00
C ASP A 139 -10.06 -10.92 3.55
N GLU A 140 -10.36 -10.04 4.46
CA GLU A 140 -11.17 -8.86 4.22
C GLU A 140 -10.34 -7.66 3.83
N CYS A 141 -9.14 -7.50 4.39
CA CYS A 141 -8.16 -6.56 3.88
C CYS A 141 -7.80 -6.91 2.43
N ALA A 142 -7.73 -8.22 2.09
CA ALA A 142 -7.54 -8.66 0.72
C ALA A 142 -8.73 -8.31 -0.18
N ASP A 143 -9.96 -8.51 0.29
CA ASP A 143 -11.16 -8.12 -0.46
C ASP A 143 -11.28 -6.60 -0.62
N SER A 144 -10.88 -5.82 0.39
CA SER A 144 -10.78 -4.36 0.31
C SER A 144 -9.75 -3.93 -0.73
N MET A 145 -8.57 -4.56 -0.73
CA MET A 145 -7.52 -4.32 -1.73
C MET A 145 -8.03 -4.60 -3.14
N LEU A 146 -8.69 -5.75 -3.37
CA LEU A 146 -9.27 -6.11 -4.67
C LEU A 146 -10.37 -5.12 -5.10
N SER A 147 -11.19 -4.66 -4.15
CA SER A 147 -12.21 -3.63 -4.41
C SER A 147 -11.58 -2.30 -4.82
N ALA A 148 -10.49 -1.88 -4.17
CA ALA A 148 -9.74 -0.69 -4.52
C ALA A 148 -9.09 -0.82 -5.90
N MET A 149 -8.46 -1.97 -6.20
CA MET A 149 -7.91 -2.27 -7.53
C MET A 149 -8.97 -2.16 -8.63
N ARG A 150 -10.17 -2.73 -8.41
CA ARG A 150 -11.30 -2.64 -9.33
C ARG A 150 -11.69 -1.19 -9.61
N GLN A 151 -11.76 -0.36 -8.57
CA GLN A 151 -12.11 1.06 -8.71
C GLN A 151 -11.01 1.85 -9.43
N ASN A 152 -9.74 1.60 -9.08
CA ASN A 152 -8.59 2.25 -9.69
C ASN A 152 -8.50 1.93 -11.18
N LEU A 153 -8.67 0.65 -11.57
CA LEU A 153 -8.69 0.22 -12.96
C LEU A 153 -9.84 0.90 -13.73
N LYS A 154 -11.06 0.87 -13.18
CA LYS A 154 -12.25 1.48 -13.81
C LYS A 154 -12.10 2.98 -14.04
N ARG A 155 -11.42 3.68 -13.14
CA ARG A 155 -11.21 5.13 -13.21
C ARG A 155 -9.95 5.54 -13.97
N GLY A 156 -9.09 4.57 -14.30
CA GLY A 156 -7.77 4.84 -14.86
C GLY A 156 -6.80 5.46 -13.84
N ASN A 157 -7.03 5.28 -12.55
CA ASN A 157 -6.12 5.71 -11.48
C ASN A 157 -4.95 4.74 -11.40
N LEU A 158 -4.03 4.86 -12.34
CA LEU A 158 -2.86 4.01 -12.45
C LEU A 158 -1.61 4.80 -12.03
N LYS A 159 -0.65 4.11 -11.46
CA LYS A 159 0.68 4.63 -11.14
C LYS A 159 1.66 4.19 -12.22
N PHE A 160 2.49 5.10 -12.67
CA PHE A 160 3.44 4.84 -13.74
C PHE A 160 4.86 4.92 -13.20
N VAL A 161 5.69 3.95 -13.56
CA VAL A 161 7.10 3.91 -13.18
C VAL A 161 7.95 3.80 -14.44
N VAL A 162 8.81 4.77 -14.65
CA VAL A 162 9.87 4.74 -15.66
C VAL A 162 11.15 4.35 -14.95
N LEU A 163 11.69 3.16 -15.21
CA LEU A 163 12.87 2.63 -14.54
C LEU A 163 14.04 2.54 -15.52
N MET A 164 15.16 3.15 -15.17
CA MET A 164 16.34 3.22 -16.01
C MET A 164 17.63 3.01 -15.20
N ASP A 165 18.70 2.57 -15.86
CA ASP A 165 20.04 2.49 -15.28
C ASP A 165 20.71 3.88 -15.11
N SER A 166 20.25 4.87 -15.88
CA SER A 166 20.58 6.28 -15.75
C SER A 166 19.49 7.15 -16.39
N MET A 167 19.23 8.32 -15.84
CA MET A 167 18.18 9.23 -16.30
C MET A 167 18.75 10.63 -16.52
N ASP A 168 18.56 11.19 -17.73
CA ASP A 168 18.99 12.55 -18.01
C ASP A 168 18.04 13.61 -17.42
N ASP A 169 18.54 14.82 -17.23
CA ASP A 169 17.78 15.91 -16.61
C ASP A 169 16.54 16.27 -17.42
N GLY A 170 16.60 16.20 -18.76
CA GLY A 170 15.45 16.49 -19.60
C GLY A 170 14.29 15.50 -19.41
N LEU A 171 14.59 14.22 -19.11
CA LEU A 171 13.56 13.24 -18.76
C LEU A 171 13.02 13.46 -17.35
N LYS A 172 13.88 13.82 -16.39
CA LYS A 172 13.45 14.20 -15.03
C LYS A 172 12.54 15.44 -15.05
N ASP A 173 12.88 16.44 -15.85
CA ASP A 173 12.05 17.64 -16.06
C ASP A 173 10.71 17.30 -16.69
N LEU A 174 10.67 16.40 -17.69
CA LEU A 174 9.43 15.92 -18.31
C LEU A 174 8.53 15.22 -17.29
N ILE A 175 9.06 14.32 -16.49
CA ILE A 175 8.32 13.62 -15.42
C ILE A 175 7.77 14.63 -14.42
N THR A 176 8.60 15.58 -13.99
CA THR A 176 8.20 16.67 -13.08
C THR A 176 7.06 17.49 -13.66
N TYR A 177 7.18 17.91 -14.92
CA TYR A 177 6.14 18.68 -15.62
C TYR A 177 4.83 17.92 -15.74
N VAL A 178 4.88 16.64 -16.15
CA VAL A 178 3.66 15.81 -16.28
C VAL A 178 3.00 15.63 -14.92
N ASN A 179 3.76 15.30 -13.86
CA ASN A 179 3.22 15.17 -12.51
C ASN A 179 2.56 16.44 -12.01
N GLN A 180 3.17 17.61 -12.25
CA GLN A 180 2.63 18.89 -11.81
C GLN A 180 1.32 19.25 -12.52
N LYS A 181 1.23 18.99 -13.83
CA LYS A 181 0.13 19.46 -14.69
C LYS A 181 -0.95 18.42 -14.96
N SER A 182 -0.74 17.16 -14.60
CA SER A 182 -1.69 16.06 -14.83
C SER A 182 -2.20 15.44 -13.53
N GLN A 183 -3.21 14.58 -13.67
CA GLN A 183 -3.69 13.75 -12.56
C GLN A 183 -2.89 12.45 -12.39
N PHE A 184 -2.01 12.13 -13.32
CA PHE A 184 -1.18 10.93 -13.27
C PHE A 184 -0.07 11.05 -12.23
N ASP A 185 0.30 9.93 -11.62
CA ASP A 185 1.51 9.80 -10.81
C ASP A 185 2.53 9.01 -11.64
N ILE A 186 3.57 9.71 -12.12
CA ILE A 186 4.69 9.12 -12.84
C ILE A 186 5.93 9.23 -11.96
N TYR A 187 6.54 8.09 -11.67
CA TYR A 187 7.79 8.03 -10.91
C TYR A 187 8.93 7.66 -11.84
N GLY A 188 10.00 8.44 -11.81
CA GLY A 188 11.28 8.07 -12.41
C GLY A 188 12.10 7.30 -11.39
N VAL A 189 12.60 6.14 -11.74
CA VAL A 189 13.54 5.37 -10.90
C VAL A 189 14.83 5.19 -11.64
N GLU A 190 15.91 5.75 -11.09
CA GLU A 190 17.27 5.51 -11.56
C GLU A 190 17.91 4.42 -10.70
N LEU A 191 18.37 3.35 -11.31
CA LEU A 191 18.94 2.20 -10.62
C LEU A 191 20.44 2.11 -10.92
N GLU A 192 21.25 2.71 -10.07
CA GLU A 192 22.72 2.62 -10.20
C GLU A 192 23.19 1.21 -9.81
N PHE A 193 23.95 0.58 -10.69
CA PHE A 193 24.43 -0.79 -10.53
C PHE A 193 25.94 -0.86 -10.34
N TYR A 194 26.40 -1.67 -9.38
CA TYR A 194 27.81 -1.89 -9.07
C TYR A 194 28.04 -3.38 -8.85
N LYS A 195 29.22 -3.89 -9.30
CA LYS A 195 29.65 -5.27 -9.07
C LYS A 195 30.90 -5.29 -8.21
N HIS A 196 30.87 -6.05 -7.13
CA HIS A 196 32.01 -6.22 -6.25
C HIS A 196 32.14 -7.68 -5.78
N VAL A 197 33.11 -8.41 -6.33
CA VAL A 197 33.35 -9.84 -6.03
C VAL A 197 32.05 -10.63 -6.22
N ASP A 198 31.42 -11.10 -5.14
CA ASP A 198 30.20 -11.91 -5.12
C ASP A 198 28.92 -11.05 -4.86
N TYR A 199 29.06 -9.72 -4.80
CA TYR A 199 27.95 -8.83 -4.51
C TYR A 199 27.56 -8.02 -5.75
N GLU A 200 26.25 -7.95 -5.98
CA GLU A 200 25.60 -6.96 -6.81
C GLU A 200 25.00 -5.90 -5.91
N ILE A 201 25.40 -4.64 -6.10
CA ILE A 201 24.96 -3.52 -5.27
C ILE A 201 24.16 -2.60 -6.16
N LEU A 202 22.91 -2.36 -5.78
CA LEU A 202 22.03 -1.46 -6.47
C LEU A 202 21.66 -0.30 -5.55
N ILE A 203 21.71 0.91 -6.11
CA ILE A 203 21.32 2.13 -5.41
C ILE A 203 20.16 2.76 -6.18
N PRO A 204 18.92 2.53 -5.72
CA PRO A 204 17.76 3.13 -6.33
C PRO A 204 17.64 4.60 -5.92
N LYS A 205 17.18 5.44 -6.87
CA LYS A 205 16.82 6.84 -6.65
C LYS A 205 15.47 7.08 -7.30
N ILE A 206 14.53 7.64 -6.56
CA ILE A 206 13.20 7.96 -7.08
C ILE A 206 13.04 9.45 -7.32
N PHE A 207 12.39 9.80 -8.41
CA PHE A 207 12.09 11.18 -8.81
C PHE A 207 10.59 11.33 -9.05
N GLY A 208 10.08 12.55 -8.90
CA GLY A 208 8.68 12.86 -9.16
C GLY A 208 7.76 12.71 -7.94
N VAL A 209 8.27 12.25 -6.81
CA VAL A 209 7.52 12.11 -5.55
C VAL A 209 7.20 13.45 -4.91
N GLU A 210 8.12 14.41 -4.99
CA GLU A 210 8.05 15.71 -4.33
C GLU A 210 7.15 16.73 -5.07
N VAL A 211 6.62 16.35 -6.22
CA VAL A 211 5.88 17.28 -7.07
C VAL A 211 4.49 17.53 -6.52
N ARG A 212 4.22 18.74 -6.06
CA ARG A 212 2.84 19.19 -5.78
C ARG A 212 2.09 19.36 -7.08
N LYS A 213 0.99 18.63 -7.24
CA LYS A 213 0.09 18.78 -8.38
C LYS A 213 -0.67 20.10 -8.28
N ASP A 214 -0.76 20.84 -9.39
CA ASP A 214 -1.58 22.06 -9.46
C ASP A 214 -3.07 21.74 -9.29
N ASN A 215 -3.50 20.59 -9.83
CA ASN A 215 -4.83 20.04 -9.65
C ASN A 215 -4.68 18.57 -9.18
N PRO A 216 -4.53 18.33 -7.87
CA PRO A 216 -4.46 16.96 -7.39
C PRO A 216 -5.75 16.23 -7.81
N PRO A 217 -5.64 14.96 -8.26
CA PRO A 217 -6.84 14.17 -8.49
C PRO A 217 -7.68 14.25 -7.22
N SER A 218 -8.96 14.53 -7.37
CA SER A 218 -9.88 14.35 -6.25
C SER A 218 -9.81 12.87 -5.91
N ARG A 219 -8.97 12.51 -4.96
CA ARG A 219 -9.10 11.21 -4.31
C ARG A 219 -10.53 11.21 -3.80
N ILE A 220 -11.36 10.37 -4.39
CA ILE A 220 -12.65 10.10 -3.77
C ILE A 220 -12.28 9.29 -2.53
N VAL A 221 -11.93 10.00 -1.49
CA VAL A 221 -11.90 9.47 -0.15
C VAL A 221 -13.35 9.29 0.27
N LEU A 222 -13.62 8.23 0.95
CA LEU A 222 -14.94 7.96 1.51
C LEU A 222 -15.11 8.94 2.69
N THR A 223 -15.75 10.11 2.45
CA THR A 223 -16.10 11.02 3.55
C THR A 223 -17.13 10.36 4.47
N LYS A 224 -17.30 10.91 5.67
CA LYS A 224 -18.30 10.39 6.62
C LYS A 224 -19.70 10.37 6.01
N GLU A 225 -20.06 11.41 5.26
CA GLU A 225 -21.34 11.51 4.56
C GLU A 225 -21.48 10.40 3.52
N HIS A 226 -20.46 10.20 2.67
CA HIS A 226 -20.47 9.14 1.66
C HIS A 226 -20.44 7.73 2.29
N LEU A 227 -19.80 7.56 3.46
CA LEU A 227 -19.84 6.29 4.20
C LEU A 227 -21.28 6.01 4.65
N ILE A 228 -21.96 6.99 5.26
CA ILE A 228 -23.33 6.87 5.71
C ILE A 228 -24.31 6.60 4.54
N GLU A 229 -24.14 7.28 3.41
CA GLU A 229 -24.92 7.00 2.20
C GLU A 229 -24.68 5.57 1.68
N SER A 230 -23.45 5.11 1.71
CA SER A 230 -23.09 3.73 1.31
C SER A 230 -23.68 2.69 2.27
N ILE A 231 -23.66 2.96 3.58
CA ILE A 231 -24.35 2.11 4.58
C ILE A 231 -25.84 2.09 4.32
N ARG A 232 -26.46 3.24 4.05
CA ARG A 232 -27.89 3.35 3.73
C ARG A 232 -28.26 2.53 2.50
N PHE A 233 -27.51 2.68 1.43
CA PHE A 233 -27.74 1.93 0.18
C PHE A 233 -27.62 0.41 0.38
N LYS A 234 -26.62 -0.04 1.15
CA LYS A 234 -26.43 -1.48 1.42
C LYS A 234 -27.41 -2.06 2.43
N ASN A 235 -28.11 -1.24 3.19
CA ASN A 235 -29.06 -1.62 4.25
C ASN A 235 -30.40 -0.91 4.06
N GLU A 236 -30.93 -0.84 2.83
CA GLU A 236 -32.21 -0.17 2.51
C GLU A 236 -33.36 -0.66 3.37
N ASN A 237 -33.36 -1.95 3.74
CA ASN A 237 -34.40 -2.59 4.56
C ASN A 237 -34.10 -2.56 6.07
N ALA A 238 -33.03 -1.87 6.51
CA ALA A 238 -32.60 -1.84 7.89
C ALA A 238 -32.10 -0.42 8.28
N PRO A 239 -33.00 0.59 8.32
CA PRO A 239 -32.64 1.98 8.61
C PRO A 239 -32.05 2.17 10.03
N GLU A 240 -32.29 1.24 10.93
CA GLU A 240 -31.67 1.22 12.27
C GLU A 240 -30.14 1.09 12.21
N ILE A 241 -29.59 0.41 11.18
CA ILE A 241 -28.14 0.27 11.01
C ILE A 241 -27.49 1.61 10.67
N VAL A 242 -28.17 2.45 9.90
CA VAL A 242 -27.68 3.81 9.57
C VAL A 242 -27.59 4.65 10.85
N LYS A 243 -28.65 4.66 11.67
CA LYS A 243 -28.65 5.40 12.94
C LYS A 243 -27.56 4.91 13.89
N LEU A 244 -27.36 3.59 13.94
CA LEU A 244 -26.32 2.97 14.77
C LEU A 244 -24.92 3.41 14.30
N ALA A 245 -24.67 3.45 12.99
CA ALA A 245 -23.40 3.91 12.43
C ALA A 245 -23.16 5.41 12.70
N GLU A 246 -24.17 6.25 12.52
CA GLU A 246 -24.11 7.69 12.83
C GLU A 246 -23.79 7.92 14.32
N GLU A 247 -24.43 7.19 15.22
CA GLU A 247 -24.16 7.29 16.66
C GLU A 247 -22.75 6.83 17.02
N ILE A 248 -22.28 5.71 16.46
CA ILE A 248 -20.93 5.22 16.66
C ILE A 248 -19.91 6.27 16.20
N MET A 249 -20.07 6.82 15.00
CA MET A 249 -19.16 7.82 14.46
C MET A 249 -19.12 9.08 15.32
N GLY A 250 -20.26 9.60 15.74
CA GLY A 250 -20.33 10.77 16.63
C GLY A 250 -19.63 10.57 17.96
N LYS A 251 -19.75 9.37 18.56
CA LYS A 251 -19.05 9.05 19.80
C LYS A 251 -17.52 8.82 19.59
N LEU A 252 -17.12 8.20 18.51
CA LEU A 252 -15.71 8.06 18.16
C LEU A 252 -15.03 9.42 17.94
N ASP A 253 -15.72 10.36 17.30
CA ASP A 253 -15.23 11.72 17.11
C ASP A 253 -14.96 12.44 18.43
N SER A 254 -15.76 12.15 19.46
CA SER A 254 -15.59 12.72 20.83
C SER A 254 -14.36 12.16 21.57
N LEU A 255 -13.72 11.10 21.09
CA LEU A 255 -12.53 10.50 21.70
C LEU A 255 -11.22 11.23 21.40
N GLY A 256 -11.24 12.26 20.55
CA GLY A 256 -10.03 12.96 20.12
C GLY A 256 -9.09 12.06 19.29
N LEU A 257 -9.64 11.10 18.56
CA LEU A 257 -8.92 10.29 17.59
C LEU A 257 -8.73 11.06 16.29
N THR A 258 -7.59 10.87 15.64
CA THR A 258 -7.37 11.34 14.29
C THR A 258 -8.10 10.43 13.31
N THR A 259 -8.75 11.02 12.31
CA THR A 259 -9.39 10.27 11.23
C THR A 259 -8.58 10.38 9.95
N ARG A 260 -8.47 9.27 9.22
CA ARG A 260 -7.97 9.25 7.83
C ARG A 260 -8.98 8.57 6.93
N GLU A 261 -9.30 9.26 5.85
CA GLU A 261 -10.26 8.82 4.85
C GLU A 261 -9.54 8.07 3.73
N PHE A 262 -10.03 6.88 3.42
CA PHE A 262 -9.55 6.01 2.34
C PHE A 262 -10.69 5.74 1.35
N PRO A 263 -10.42 5.24 0.13
CA PRO A 263 -11.46 4.97 -0.85
C PRO A 263 -12.56 3.98 -0.40
N SER A 264 -12.25 3.09 0.54
CA SER A 264 -13.13 2.01 0.99
C SER A 264 -13.52 2.08 2.46
N CYS A 265 -12.86 2.92 3.26
CA CYS A 265 -13.06 2.99 4.71
C CYS A 265 -12.66 4.34 5.29
N ILE A 266 -13.11 4.59 6.51
CA ILE A 266 -12.59 5.67 7.36
C ILE A 266 -11.87 5.02 8.52
N ASN A 267 -10.60 5.35 8.68
CA ASN A 267 -9.80 4.87 9.80
C ASN A 267 -9.78 5.89 10.94
N TYR A 268 -9.96 5.38 12.15
CA TYR A 268 -9.76 6.10 13.39
C TYR A 268 -8.48 5.61 14.04
N GLY A 269 -7.64 6.51 14.49
CA GLY A 269 -6.34 6.17 15.05
C GLY A 269 -5.75 7.28 15.89
N VAL A 270 -4.48 7.12 16.24
CA VAL A 270 -3.70 8.09 16.99
C VAL A 270 -2.51 8.54 16.15
N GLU A 271 -2.12 9.80 16.29
CA GLU A 271 -0.84 10.28 15.77
C GLU A 271 0.23 10.18 16.84
N ALA A 272 1.36 9.57 16.48
CA ALA A 272 2.50 9.43 17.37
C ALA A 272 3.79 9.49 16.54
N ASN A 273 4.70 10.38 16.94
CA ASN A 273 5.99 10.62 16.25
C ASN A 273 5.87 10.97 14.76
N GLY A 274 4.79 11.66 14.37
CA GLY A 274 4.53 12.02 12.97
C GLY A 274 3.86 10.91 12.14
N ASP A 275 3.64 9.73 12.72
CA ASP A 275 2.96 8.60 12.09
C ASP A 275 1.51 8.46 12.58
N PHE A 276 0.63 8.11 11.66
CA PHE A 276 -0.75 7.72 11.98
C PHE A 276 -0.83 6.22 12.25
N LEU A 277 -1.25 5.87 13.46
CA LEU A 277 -1.46 4.49 13.86
C LEU A 277 -2.98 4.19 13.90
N SER A 278 -3.46 3.46 12.91
CA SER A 278 -4.86 3.04 12.82
C SER A 278 -5.21 2.10 13.97
N ILE A 279 -6.36 2.32 14.58
CA ILE A 279 -6.92 1.43 15.62
C ILE A 279 -8.12 0.69 15.05
N LEU A 280 -8.99 1.39 14.34
CA LEU A 280 -10.15 0.78 13.72
C LEU A 280 -10.48 1.42 12.38
N SER A 281 -11.16 0.64 11.54
CA SER A 281 -11.67 1.06 10.24
C SER A 281 -13.17 0.85 10.17
N LEU A 282 -13.89 1.87 9.71
CA LEU A 282 -15.32 1.78 9.40
C LEU A 282 -15.47 1.64 7.88
N THR A 283 -16.13 0.59 7.44
CA THR A 283 -16.47 0.35 6.04
C THR A 283 -17.98 0.44 5.83
N PRO A 284 -18.49 0.43 4.60
CA PRO A 284 -19.94 0.42 4.34
C PRO A 284 -20.70 -0.79 4.93
N THR A 285 -20.01 -1.83 5.39
CA THR A 285 -20.64 -3.05 5.89
C THR A 285 -20.19 -3.45 7.29
N ASN A 286 -18.93 -3.19 7.63
CA ASN A 286 -18.26 -3.81 8.76
C ASN A 286 -17.41 -2.82 9.54
N ILE A 287 -17.06 -3.20 10.77
CA ILE A 287 -16.15 -2.48 11.66
C ILE A 287 -14.93 -3.36 11.91
N TRP A 288 -13.74 -2.81 11.65
CA TRP A 288 -12.48 -3.55 11.74
C TRP A 288 -11.58 -2.98 12.82
N PHE A 289 -10.97 -3.86 13.60
CA PHE A 289 -9.82 -3.52 14.42
C PHE A 289 -8.56 -4.05 13.75
N CYS A 290 -7.61 -3.17 13.49
CA CYS A 290 -6.33 -3.54 12.89
C CYS A 290 -5.25 -2.62 13.44
N LEU A 291 -4.51 -3.11 14.43
CA LEU A 291 -3.33 -2.41 14.93
C LEU A 291 -2.16 -2.69 13.97
N PRO A 292 -1.47 -1.64 13.48
CA PRO A 292 -0.28 -1.82 12.67
C PRO A 292 0.81 -2.54 13.47
N LYS A 293 1.63 -3.33 12.79
CA LYS A 293 2.69 -4.15 13.43
C LYS A 293 3.55 -3.32 14.40
N ARG A 294 3.92 -2.09 14.02
CA ARG A 294 4.68 -1.18 14.88
C ARG A 294 3.97 -0.89 16.22
N ALA A 295 2.66 -0.69 16.19
CA ALA A 295 1.88 -0.49 17.41
C ALA A 295 1.84 -1.76 18.26
N VAL A 296 1.69 -2.93 17.63
CA VAL A 296 1.72 -4.24 18.31
C VAL A 296 3.09 -4.48 18.96
N ASP A 297 4.17 -4.23 18.22
CA ASP A 297 5.54 -4.39 18.72
C ASP A 297 5.83 -3.45 19.91
N SER A 298 5.34 -2.20 19.84
CA SER A 298 5.49 -1.21 20.93
C SER A 298 4.65 -1.55 22.16
N LEU A 299 3.44 -2.10 21.98
CA LEU A 299 2.58 -2.53 23.08
C LEU A 299 3.19 -3.69 23.88
N GLY A 300 3.84 -4.60 23.18
CA GLY A 300 4.26 -5.88 23.70
C GLY A 300 3.10 -6.87 23.87
N PRO A 301 3.40 -8.18 24.03
CA PRO A 301 2.38 -9.24 23.97
C PRO A 301 1.24 -9.07 25.00
N ALA A 302 1.57 -8.79 26.25
CA ALA A 302 0.58 -8.72 27.33
C ALA A 302 -0.43 -7.57 27.16
N ARG A 303 0.03 -6.38 26.74
CA ARG A 303 -0.86 -5.23 26.51
C ARG A 303 -1.69 -5.43 25.26
N PHE A 304 -1.11 -6.04 24.24
CA PHE A 304 -1.82 -6.34 23.01
C PHE A 304 -2.93 -7.38 23.25
N GLU A 305 -2.66 -8.42 24.04
CA GLU A 305 -3.66 -9.39 24.48
C GLU A 305 -4.79 -8.72 25.26
N ALA A 306 -4.46 -7.84 26.22
CA ALA A 306 -5.47 -7.07 26.97
C ALA A 306 -6.37 -6.23 26.05
N CYS A 307 -5.82 -5.62 25.00
CA CYS A 307 -6.59 -4.91 23.98
C CYS A 307 -7.56 -5.83 23.24
N LYS A 308 -7.11 -7.01 22.80
CA LYS A 308 -7.97 -7.99 22.14
C LYS A 308 -9.10 -8.49 23.06
N GLN A 309 -8.78 -8.82 24.30
CA GLN A 309 -9.78 -9.27 25.27
C GLN A 309 -10.81 -8.17 25.54
N LYS A 310 -10.37 -6.90 25.69
CA LYS A 310 -11.25 -5.77 25.93
C LYS A 310 -12.24 -5.57 24.79
N ILE A 311 -11.78 -5.57 23.54
CA ILE A 311 -12.70 -5.42 22.39
C ILE A 311 -13.58 -6.64 22.19
N ASN A 312 -13.07 -7.84 22.46
CA ASN A 312 -13.84 -9.07 22.33
C ASN A 312 -14.94 -9.23 23.38
N SER A 313 -14.82 -8.51 24.52
CA SER A 313 -15.88 -8.44 25.52
C SER A 313 -17.14 -7.70 25.03
N VAL A 314 -17.00 -6.85 24.03
CA VAL A 314 -18.11 -6.10 23.42
C VAL A 314 -18.79 -6.91 22.31
N GLY A 315 -18.00 -7.63 21.53
CA GLY A 315 -18.48 -8.42 20.41
C GLY A 315 -17.41 -9.42 19.95
N LYS A 316 -17.76 -10.29 19.00
CA LYS A 316 -16.82 -11.27 18.47
C LYS A 316 -15.93 -10.64 17.39
N PHE A 317 -14.90 -9.94 17.80
CA PHE A 317 -13.90 -9.34 16.90
C PHE A 317 -12.73 -10.29 16.63
N TYR A 318 -12.42 -11.20 17.57
CA TYR A 318 -11.41 -12.25 17.41
C TYR A 318 -12.02 -13.60 17.72
N LYS A 319 -11.53 -14.65 17.08
CA LYS A 319 -11.84 -16.02 17.44
C LYS A 319 -11.12 -16.35 18.78
N PRO A 320 -11.66 -17.28 19.58
CA PRO A 320 -11.04 -17.65 20.85
C PRO A 320 -9.56 -18.03 20.72
N GLU A 321 -9.19 -18.77 19.67
CA GLU A 321 -7.83 -19.21 19.39
C GLU A 321 -6.88 -18.07 18.92
N GLU A 322 -7.43 -16.92 18.57
CA GLU A 322 -6.67 -15.75 18.10
C GLU A 322 -6.40 -14.75 19.24
N LEU A 323 -7.09 -14.89 20.36
CA LEU A 323 -6.95 -13.95 21.50
C LEU A 323 -5.53 -13.97 22.07
N ASP A 324 -4.95 -15.15 22.20
CA ASP A 324 -3.62 -15.34 22.79
C ASP A 324 -2.50 -15.40 21.72
N ASP A 325 -2.85 -15.26 20.42
CA ASP A 325 -1.87 -15.28 19.33
C ASP A 325 -1.29 -13.88 19.07
N PRO A 326 0.00 -13.62 19.39
CA PRO A 326 0.61 -12.32 19.21
C PRO A 326 0.82 -11.93 17.75
N THR A 327 0.66 -12.87 16.82
CA THR A 327 0.80 -12.61 15.36
C THR A 327 -0.49 -12.12 14.73
N LYS A 328 -1.63 -12.30 15.41
CA LYS A 328 -2.95 -11.91 14.93
C LYS A 328 -3.31 -10.49 15.34
N SER A 329 -2.92 -9.54 14.51
CA SER A 329 -3.18 -8.10 14.72
C SER A 329 -4.52 -7.62 14.13
N GLY A 330 -5.09 -8.34 13.16
CA GLY A 330 -6.36 -8.02 12.52
C GLY A 330 -7.53 -8.79 13.15
N ALA A 331 -8.64 -8.10 13.37
CA ALA A 331 -9.87 -8.67 13.90
C ALA A 331 -10.77 -9.22 12.80
N LEU A 332 -11.74 -10.06 13.18
CA LEU A 332 -12.93 -10.28 12.35
C LEU A 332 -13.69 -8.95 12.24
N GLY A 333 -14.20 -8.62 11.05
CA GLY A 333 -14.98 -7.39 10.85
C GLY A 333 -16.48 -7.63 11.04
N PRO A 334 -17.00 -7.61 12.27
CA PRO A 334 -18.42 -7.79 12.45
C PRO A 334 -19.22 -6.64 11.83
N ARG A 335 -20.45 -6.94 11.43
CA ARG A 335 -21.38 -5.92 10.97
C ARG A 335 -21.81 -5.00 12.10
N TYR A 336 -22.19 -3.77 11.81
CA TYR A 336 -22.63 -2.74 12.78
C TYR A 336 -23.64 -3.26 13.81
N LYS A 337 -24.57 -4.12 13.40
CA LYS A 337 -25.64 -4.67 14.26
C LYS A 337 -25.12 -5.37 15.52
N ILE A 338 -23.87 -5.84 15.56
CA ILE A 338 -23.29 -6.47 16.76
C ILE A 338 -23.16 -5.48 17.93
N LEU A 339 -23.14 -4.19 17.64
CA LEU A 339 -22.99 -3.11 18.62
C LEU A 339 -24.33 -2.54 19.09
N ASP A 340 -25.46 -3.06 18.62
CA ASP A 340 -26.77 -2.65 19.08
C ASP A 340 -26.88 -2.86 20.59
N GLY A 341 -27.21 -1.78 21.33
CA GLY A 341 -27.23 -1.74 22.78
C GLY A 341 -25.87 -1.82 23.47
N LYS A 342 -24.73 -1.74 22.73
CA LYS A 342 -23.37 -1.89 23.27
C LYS A 342 -22.42 -0.76 22.90
N ILE A 343 -22.94 0.34 22.35
CA ILE A 343 -22.11 1.43 21.82
C ILE A 343 -21.18 2.01 22.90
N GLU A 344 -21.67 2.24 24.12
CA GLU A 344 -20.85 2.77 25.21
C GLU A 344 -19.67 1.87 25.55
N SER A 345 -19.94 0.57 25.70
CA SER A 345 -18.89 -0.41 25.96
C SER A 345 -17.88 -0.52 24.82
N PHE A 346 -18.35 -0.36 23.56
CA PHE A 346 -17.49 -0.29 22.38
C PHE A 346 -16.59 0.93 22.42
N VAL A 347 -17.14 2.11 22.66
CA VAL A 347 -16.39 3.37 22.74
C VAL A 347 -15.35 3.32 23.87
N GLU A 348 -15.69 2.75 25.02
CA GLU A 348 -14.72 2.50 26.11
C GLU A 348 -13.59 1.56 25.69
N ALA A 349 -13.89 0.50 24.94
CA ALA A 349 -12.87 -0.41 24.44
C ALA A 349 -11.93 0.28 23.45
N VAL A 350 -12.47 1.10 22.55
CA VAL A 350 -11.66 1.91 21.62
C VAL A 350 -10.77 2.91 22.37
N ARG A 351 -11.32 3.60 23.37
CA ARG A 351 -10.55 4.51 24.23
C ARG A 351 -9.40 3.78 24.92
N PHE A 352 -9.69 2.65 25.53
CA PHE A 352 -8.69 1.80 26.20
C PHE A 352 -7.54 1.44 25.24
N MET A 353 -7.86 1.03 24.02
CA MET A 353 -6.85 0.70 23.01
C MET A 353 -6.03 1.93 22.59
N ALA A 354 -6.70 3.07 22.38
CA ALA A 354 -6.03 4.32 22.00
C ALA A 354 -5.03 4.78 23.07
N ASP A 355 -5.42 4.72 24.34
CA ASP A 355 -4.58 5.13 25.46
C ASP A 355 -3.36 4.20 25.62
N HIS A 356 -3.54 2.89 25.39
CA HIS A 356 -2.43 1.93 25.42
C HIS A 356 -1.46 2.16 24.27
N VAL A 357 -1.96 2.43 23.05
CA VAL A 357 -1.11 2.72 21.88
C VAL A 357 -0.34 4.02 22.10
N ARG A 358 -0.98 5.11 22.55
CA ARG A 358 -0.31 6.38 22.87
C ARG A 358 0.81 6.18 23.87
N SER A 359 0.49 5.55 25.03
CA SER A 359 1.45 5.32 26.09
C SER A 359 2.64 4.46 25.64
N ALA A 360 2.43 3.47 24.81
CA ALA A 360 3.48 2.60 24.32
C ALA A 360 4.46 3.32 23.38
N VAL A 361 3.95 4.19 22.52
CA VAL A 361 4.77 4.95 21.57
C VAL A 361 5.55 6.07 22.27
N ASP A 362 4.95 6.75 23.26
CA ASP A 362 5.63 7.79 24.05
C ASP A 362 6.81 7.21 24.84
N VAL A 363 6.67 6.00 25.39
CA VAL A 363 7.76 5.32 26.10
C VAL A 363 8.89 4.92 25.14
N ALA A 364 8.57 4.41 23.96
CA ALA A 364 9.57 4.06 22.96
C ALA A 364 10.39 5.28 22.49
N SER A 365 9.73 6.45 22.37
CA SER A 365 10.38 7.72 21.99
C SER A 365 11.31 8.26 23.08
N SER A 366 10.98 8.05 24.37
CA SER A 366 11.78 8.52 25.50
C SER A 366 13.01 7.65 25.80
N GLN A 367 13.07 6.45 25.23
CA GLN A 367 14.18 5.49 25.42
C GLN A 367 15.19 5.49 24.26
N GLY A 368 15.02 6.32 23.21
CA GLY A 368 16.04 6.58 22.20
C GLY A 368 16.41 5.37 21.34
N VAL A 369 15.43 4.55 20.94
CA VAL A 369 15.61 3.44 20.00
C VAL A 369 15.02 3.81 18.65
#